data_c3cd9e1783c21ddcb17197700adc7815
#
_entry.id   c3cd9e1783c21ddcb17197700adc7815
#
_cell.length_a   1.000
_cell.length_b   1.000
_cell.length_c   1.000
_cell.angle_alpha   90.00
_cell.angle_beta   90.00
_cell.angle_gamma   90.00
#
_symmetry.space_group_name_H-M   'P 1'
#
loop_
_entity.id
_entity.type
_entity.pdbx_description
1 polymer ?
#
loop_
_entity_poly.entity_id
_entity_poly.type
_entity_poly.pdbx_seq_one_letter_code
_entity_poly.pdbx_strand_id
1 'polypeptide(L)'
;MSHNTPHNPLTNEAAPKRSRRKEARPGELLEAALDLFVEKGFAATRVDDVAARAGVSKGTLFLYFPSKEELFKAVVRENIVGRFTEWNNALESFVGNTSEVLTYCYQVWWERIGATKASGITKLMFSEAQNFPEIAQFYQQEVILAGRA
;
A
#
# COMPACT_ATOMS: atom_id res chain seq x y z
N MET A 1 -67.43 -6.57 37.03
CA MET A 1 -66.26 -7.45 37.00
C MET A 1 -65.43 -7.09 35.78
N SER A 2 -64.37 -6.35 36.01
CA SER A 2 -63.51 -5.80 34.95
C SER A 2 -62.43 -6.81 34.62
N HIS A 3 -62.40 -7.32 33.39
CA HIS A 3 -61.26 -8.07 32.89
C HIS A 3 -60.29 -7.09 32.20
N ASN A 4 -59.22 -6.83 32.91
CA ASN A 4 -58.09 -6.06 32.39
C ASN A 4 -57.12 -7.02 31.70
N THR A 5 -57.02 -6.95 30.39
CA THR A 5 -56.05 -7.70 29.61
C THR A 5 -54.75 -6.93 29.58
N PRO A 6 -53.60 -7.47 29.97
CA PRO A 6 -52.35 -6.76 29.86
C PRO A 6 -51.89 -6.68 28.41
N HIS A 7 -51.64 -5.46 28.00
CA HIS A 7 -51.02 -5.09 26.72
C HIS A 7 -49.58 -5.57 26.70
N ASN A 8 -49.24 -6.43 25.76
CA ASN A 8 -47.90 -6.91 25.51
C ASN A 8 -47.15 -5.84 24.67
N PRO A 9 -46.08 -5.19 25.18
CA PRO A 9 -45.30 -4.31 24.36
C PRO A 9 -44.43 -5.17 23.43
N LEU A 10 -44.75 -5.10 22.16
CA LEU A 10 -43.95 -5.65 21.06
C LEU A 10 -42.50 -5.20 21.18
N THR A 11 -41.64 -6.18 21.32
CA THR A 11 -40.19 -6.01 21.23
C THR A 11 -39.83 -5.40 19.88
N ASN A 12 -39.42 -4.17 19.93
CA ASN A 12 -38.82 -3.47 18.80
C ASN A 12 -37.43 -4.06 18.56
N GLU A 13 -37.37 -5.12 17.74
CA GLU A 13 -36.10 -5.61 17.20
C GLU A 13 -35.50 -4.53 16.37
N ALA A 14 -34.55 -3.82 16.95
CA ALA A 14 -33.73 -2.87 16.24
C ALA A 14 -33.00 -3.61 15.12
N ALA A 15 -33.35 -3.29 13.88
CA ALA A 15 -32.64 -3.75 12.69
C ALA A 15 -31.11 -3.55 12.88
N PRO A 16 -30.26 -4.50 12.46
CA PRO A 16 -28.83 -4.38 12.63
C PRO A 16 -28.37 -3.10 11.96
N LYS A 17 -27.78 -2.20 12.75
CA LYS A 17 -27.13 -0.98 12.26
C LYS A 17 -26.16 -1.42 11.16
N ARG A 18 -26.48 -1.10 9.89
CA ARG A 18 -25.51 -1.17 8.78
C ARG A 18 -24.27 -0.46 9.27
N SER A 19 -23.20 -1.22 9.54
CA SER A 19 -21.92 -0.64 9.87
C SER A 19 -21.58 0.36 8.75
N ARG A 20 -21.36 1.63 9.10
CA ARG A 20 -20.87 2.63 8.15
C ARG A 20 -19.68 2.00 7.43
N ARG A 21 -19.80 1.80 6.11
CA ARG A 21 -18.67 1.42 5.26
C ARG A 21 -17.56 2.41 5.55
N LYS A 22 -16.47 1.91 6.12
CA LYS A 22 -15.27 2.71 6.34
C LYS A 22 -14.88 3.26 4.98
N GLU A 23 -14.85 4.58 4.82
CA GLU A 23 -14.37 5.19 3.58
C GLU A 23 -12.95 4.70 3.35
N ALA A 24 -12.70 4.06 2.21
CA ALA A 24 -11.39 3.57 1.88
C ALA A 24 -10.43 4.75 1.72
N ARG A 25 -9.39 4.79 2.53
CA ARG A 25 -8.29 5.72 2.33
C ARG A 25 -7.28 5.07 1.39
N PRO A 26 -6.89 5.72 0.27
CA PRO A 26 -5.93 5.13 -0.66
C PRO A 26 -4.66 4.60 0.02
N GLY A 27 -4.15 5.29 1.04
CA GLY A 27 -2.98 4.85 1.80
C GLY A 27 -3.18 3.52 2.53
N GLU A 28 -4.35 3.27 3.12
CA GLU A 28 -4.66 1.98 3.77
C GLU A 28 -4.73 0.83 2.76
N LEU A 29 -5.21 1.10 1.55
CA LEU A 29 -5.22 0.13 0.45
C LEU A 29 -3.80 -0.22 -0.01
N LEU A 30 -2.94 0.79 -0.15
CA LEU A 30 -1.54 0.61 -0.56
C LEU A 30 -0.73 -0.13 0.51
N GLU A 31 -0.97 0.13 1.79
CA GLU A 31 -0.33 -0.59 2.89
C GLU A 31 -0.71 -2.07 2.91
N ALA A 32 -2.01 -2.37 2.79
CA ALA A 32 -2.49 -3.74 2.72
C ALA A 32 -1.94 -4.48 1.48
N ALA A 33 -1.84 -3.79 0.35
CA ALA A 33 -1.26 -4.33 -0.87
C ALA A 33 0.24 -4.60 -0.72
N LEU A 34 0.99 -3.66 -0.14
CA LEU A 34 2.42 -3.84 0.13
C LEU A 34 2.68 -5.08 0.98
N ASP A 35 1.94 -5.25 2.06
CA ASP A 35 2.06 -6.41 2.94
C ASP A 35 1.87 -7.72 2.18
N LEU A 36 0.81 -7.81 1.38
CA LEU A 36 0.50 -9.03 0.62
C LEU A 36 1.48 -9.30 -0.51
N PHE A 37 1.91 -8.27 -1.22
CA PHE A 37 2.93 -8.43 -2.27
C PHE A 37 4.27 -8.91 -1.69
N VAL A 38 4.67 -8.40 -0.54
CA VAL A 38 5.91 -8.82 0.13
C VAL A 38 5.77 -10.24 0.72
N GLU A 39 4.62 -10.58 1.29
CA GLU A 39 4.38 -11.90 1.88
C GLU A 39 4.24 -13.01 0.85
N LYS A 40 3.49 -12.77 -0.24
CA LYS A 40 3.05 -13.80 -1.19
C LYS A 40 3.70 -13.70 -2.58
N GLY A 41 4.31 -12.57 -2.90
CA GLY A 41 4.75 -12.24 -4.24
C GLY A 41 3.63 -11.66 -5.11
N PHE A 42 3.98 -11.17 -6.30
CA PHE A 42 3.02 -10.55 -7.21
C PHE A 42 2.00 -11.56 -7.76
N ALA A 43 2.46 -12.73 -8.24
CA ALA A 43 1.60 -13.73 -8.85
C ALA A 43 0.51 -14.25 -7.90
N ALA A 44 0.89 -14.59 -6.67
CA ALA A 44 -0.01 -15.19 -5.68
C ALA A 44 -0.89 -14.18 -4.95
N THR A 45 -0.62 -12.88 -5.05
CA THR A 45 -1.47 -11.85 -4.42
C THR A 45 -2.74 -11.66 -5.23
N ARG A 46 -3.88 -11.77 -4.56
CA ARG A 46 -5.20 -11.52 -5.16
C ARG A 46 -5.74 -10.18 -4.69
N VAL A 47 -6.39 -9.45 -5.62
CA VAL A 47 -7.06 -8.18 -5.31
C VAL A 47 -8.13 -8.35 -4.22
N ASP A 48 -8.82 -9.50 -4.20
CA ASP A 48 -9.79 -9.85 -3.16
C ASP A 48 -9.17 -9.88 -1.77
N ASP A 49 -7.96 -10.44 -1.64
CA ASP A 49 -7.25 -10.52 -0.36
C ASP A 49 -6.83 -9.13 0.12
N VAL A 50 -6.41 -8.26 -0.82
CA VAL A 50 -6.07 -6.87 -0.51
C VAL A 50 -7.28 -6.10 -0.01
N ALA A 51 -8.41 -6.21 -0.70
CA ALA A 51 -9.67 -5.56 -0.31
C ALA A 51 -10.12 -6.04 1.08
N ALA A 52 -10.07 -7.35 1.33
CA ALA A 52 -10.42 -7.94 2.62
C ALA A 52 -9.51 -7.42 3.75
N ARG A 53 -8.19 -7.38 3.53
CA ARG A 53 -7.22 -6.88 4.51
C ARG A 53 -7.41 -5.40 4.82
N ALA A 54 -7.74 -4.59 3.81
CA ALA A 54 -8.03 -3.17 3.97
C ALA A 54 -9.44 -2.88 4.53
N GLY A 55 -10.28 -3.91 4.66
CA GLY A 55 -11.65 -3.76 5.18
C GLY A 55 -12.62 -3.09 4.22
N VAL A 56 -12.39 -3.21 2.91
CA VAL A 56 -13.23 -2.64 1.85
C VAL A 56 -13.75 -3.72 0.90
N SER A 57 -14.75 -3.38 0.09
CA SER A 57 -15.21 -4.27 -0.98
C SER A 57 -14.23 -4.27 -2.16
N LYS A 58 -14.20 -5.38 -2.92
CA LYS A 58 -13.43 -5.48 -4.16
C LYS A 58 -13.80 -4.36 -5.15
N GLY A 59 -15.09 -4.04 -5.28
CA GLY A 59 -15.55 -2.96 -6.15
C GLY A 59 -15.00 -1.59 -5.73
N THR A 60 -14.93 -1.32 -4.42
CA THR A 60 -14.33 -0.10 -3.89
C THR A 60 -12.84 -0.03 -4.24
N LEU A 61 -12.10 -1.12 -4.10
CA LEU A 61 -10.69 -1.16 -4.48
C LEU A 61 -10.49 -0.88 -5.96
N PHE A 62 -11.29 -1.46 -6.84
CA PHE A 62 -11.22 -1.24 -8.29
C PHE A 62 -11.57 0.17 -8.74
N LEU A 63 -12.29 0.95 -7.93
CA LEU A 63 -12.50 2.38 -8.18
C LEU A 63 -11.20 3.19 -8.10
N TYR A 64 -10.27 2.78 -7.24
CA TYR A 64 -8.98 3.43 -7.06
C TYR A 64 -7.89 2.84 -7.96
N PHE A 65 -7.89 1.51 -8.12
CA PHE A 65 -6.85 0.78 -8.84
C PHE A 65 -7.51 -0.23 -9.80
N PRO A 66 -7.53 0.05 -11.10
CA PRO A 66 -8.29 -0.74 -12.08
C PRO A 66 -7.80 -2.18 -12.26
N SER A 67 -6.52 -2.45 -11.89
CA SER A 67 -5.91 -3.77 -12.02
C SER A 67 -4.90 -4.03 -10.90
N LYS A 68 -4.47 -5.29 -10.76
CA LYS A 68 -3.40 -5.67 -9.83
C LYS A 68 -2.07 -4.99 -10.20
N GLU A 69 -1.81 -4.85 -11.47
CA GLU A 69 -0.63 -4.17 -12.02
C GLU A 69 -0.63 -2.69 -11.62
N GLU A 70 -1.74 -1.99 -11.79
CA GLU A 70 -1.87 -0.58 -11.39
C GLU A 70 -1.77 -0.40 -9.86
N LEU A 71 -2.33 -1.33 -9.11
CA LEU A 71 -2.18 -1.36 -7.66
C LEU A 71 -0.70 -1.53 -7.25
N PHE A 72 0.02 -2.44 -7.90
CA PHE A 72 1.44 -2.67 -7.66
C PHE A 72 2.29 -1.43 -8.02
N LYS A 73 2.04 -0.82 -9.17
CA LYS A 73 2.70 0.43 -9.58
C LYS A 73 2.50 1.54 -8.56
N ALA A 74 1.28 1.69 -8.03
CA ALA A 74 0.98 2.67 -6.99
C ALA A 74 1.73 2.37 -5.68
N VAL A 75 1.85 1.11 -5.28
CA VAL A 75 2.66 0.70 -4.12
C VAL A 75 4.13 1.08 -4.30
N VAL A 76 4.71 0.83 -5.48
CA VAL A 76 6.09 1.20 -5.80
C VAL A 76 6.28 2.72 -5.75
N ARG A 77 5.37 3.48 -6.36
CA ARG A 77 5.45 4.94 -6.35
C ARG A 77 5.40 5.51 -4.94
N GLU A 78 4.48 5.04 -4.12
CA GLU A 78 4.34 5.51 -2.74
C GLU A 78 5.56 5.18 -1.88
N ASN A 79 6.06 3.95 -1.97
CA ASN A 79 7.07 3.45 -1.02
C ASN A 79 8.52 3.65 -1.47
N ILE A 80 8.77 3.84 -2.77
CA ILE A 80 10.12 3.99 -3.32
C ILE A 80 10.28 5.33 -4.04
N VAL A 81 9.48 5.59 -5.08
CA VAL A 81 9.66 6.77 -5.93
C VAL A 81 9.44 8.07 -5.15
N GLY A 82 8.41 8.13 -4.32
CA GLY A 82 8.13 9.29 -3.47
C GLY A 82 9.29 9.64 -2.52
N ARG A 83 10.08 8.66 -2.11
CA ARG A 83 11.24 8.84 -1.24
C ARG A 83 12.43 9.49 -1.95
N PHE A 84 12.58 9.30 -3.26
CA PHE A 84 13.65 9.93 -4.03
C PHE A 84 13.54 11.45 -4.05
N THR A 85 12.36 12.01 -4.12
CA THR A 85 12.16 13.46 -4.07
C THR A 85 12.58 14.02 -2.72
N GLU A 86 12.18 13.38 -1.62
CA GLU A 86 12.61 13.77 -0.27
C GLU A 86 14.14 13.69 -0.14
N TRP A 87 14.72 12.65 -0.70
CA TRP A 87 16.18 12.41 -0.65
C TRP A 87 16.96 13.45 -1.45
N ASN A 88 16.54 13.73 -2.68
CA ASN A 88 17.16 14.75 -3.50
C ASN A 88 17.15 16.14 -2.82
N ASN A 89 15.99 16.53 -2.27
CA ASN A 89 15.87 17.80 -1.53
C ASN A 89 16.81 17.84 -0.30
N ALA A 90 16.95 16.73 0.39
CA ALA A 90 17.85 16.63 1.54
C ALA A 90 19.33 16.70 1.13
N LEU A 91 19.69 16.12 -0.02
CA LEU A 91 21.06 16.20 -0.58
C LEU A 91 21.42 17.59 -1.07
N GLU A 92 20.50 18.31 -1.70
CA GLU A 92 20.73 19.67 -2.16
C GLU A 92 21.05 20.64 -1.01
N SER A 93 20.49 20.39 0.16
CA SER A 93 20.73 21.19 1.38
C SER A 93 21.88 20.69 2.24
N PHE A 94 22.50 19.57 1.88
CA PHE A 94 23.55 18.95 2.70
C PHE A 94 24.87 19.72 2.60
N VAL A 95 25.46 20.06 3.77
CA VAL A 95 26.78 20.70 3.88
C VAL A 95 27.71 19.71 4.58
N GLY A 96 28.72 19.23 3.84
CA GLY A 96 29.70 18.30 4.38
C GLY A 96 30.67 17.79 3.31
N ASN A 97 31.63 16.97 3.72
CA ASN A 97 32.55 16.30 2.81
C ASN A 97 31.95 15.05 2.18
N THR A 98 32.62 14.46 1.19
CA THR A 98 32.13 13.28 0.46
C THR A 98 31.81 12.09 1.37
N SER A 99 32.64 11.84 2.40
CA SER A 99 32.39 10.72 3.34
C SER A 99 31.13 10.95 4.17
N GLU A 100 30.91 12.18 4.61
CA GLU A 100 29.72 12.56 5.36
C GLU A 100 28.45 12.45 4.50
N VAL A 101 28.51 12.89 3.24
CA VAL A 101 27.41 12.72 2.28
C VAL A 101 27.07 11.25 2.08
N LEU A 102 28.07 10.41 1.82
CA LEU A 102 27.85 8.96 1.61
C LEU A 102 27.27 8.28 2.85
N THR A 103 27.77 8.63 4.04
CA THR A 103 27.25 8.12 5.30
C THR A 103 25.79 8.54 5.49
N TYR A 104 25.48 9.81 5.25
CA TYR A 104 24.11 10.33 5.32
C TYR A 104 23.18 9.63 4.32
N CYS A 105 23.58 9.48 3.06
CA CYS A 105 22.83 8.77 2.04
C CYS A 105 22.49 7.34 2.46
N TYR A 106 23.50 6.62 2.98
CA TYR A 106 23.31 5.26 3.45
C TYR A 106 22.34 5.19 4.63
N GLN A 107 22.47 6.07 5.62
CA GLN A 107 21.59 6.11 6.78
C GLN A 107 20.13 6.38 6.37
N VAL A 108 19.92 7.39 5.53
CA VAL A 108 18.57 7.73 5.04
C VAL A 108 17.98 6.58 4.22
N TRP A 109 18.77 5.97 3.33
CA TRP A 109 18.32 4.80 2.57
C TRP A 109 17.95 3.64 3.50
N TRP A 110 18.78 3.36 4.51
CA TRP A 110 18.54 2.29 5.46
C TRP A 110 17.26 2.51 6.26
N GLU A 111 17.09 3.70 6.83
CA GLU A 111 15.92 4.05 7.64
C GLU A 111 14.62 4.07 6.83
N ARG A 112 14.67 4.57 5.60
CA ARG A 112 13.47 4.79 4.78
C ARG A 112 13.08 3.61 3.92
N ILE A 113 14.03 2.77 3.53
CA ILE A 113 13.82 1.66 2.61
C ILE A 113 14.40 0.37 3.20
N GLY A 114 15.69 0.33 3.49
CA GLY A 114 16.42 -0.90 3.83
C GLY A 114 15.84 -1.66 5.03
N ALA A 115 15.54 -0.96 6.12
CA ALA A 115 14.95 -1.51 7.33
C ALA A 115 13.42 -1.61 7.31
N THR A 116 12.77 -1.24 6.21
CA THR A 116 11.31 -1.22 6.08
C THR A 116 10.80 -2.33 5.16
N LYS A 117 9.47 -2.53 5.15
CA LYS A 117 8.80 -3.45 4.21
C LYS A 117 9.05 -3.11 2.75
N ALA A 118 9.38 -1.85 2.42
CA ALA A 118 9.69 -1.40 1.06
C ALA A 118 10.89 -2.15 0.46
N SER A 119 11.85 -2.63 1.26
CA SER A 119 12.95 -3.48 0.78
C SER A 119 12.47 -4.79 0.15
N GLY A 120 11.32 -5.30 0.57
CA GLY A 120 10.70 -6.48 0.00
C GLY A 120 10.25 -6.28 -1.45
N ILE A 121 9.94 -5.05 -1.88
CA ILE A 121 9.59 -4.73 -3.27
C ILE A 121 10.77 -5.00 -4.19
N THR A 122 11.98 -4.59 -3.81
CA THR A 122 13.19 -4.83 -4.59
C THR A 122 13.46 -6.33 -4.75
N LYS A 123 13.35 -7.11 -3.66
CA LYS A 123 13.50 -8.57 -3.71
C LYS A 123 12.46 -9.21 -4.63
N LEU A 124 11.21 -8.77 -4.53
CA LEU A 124 10.11 -9.24 -5.37
C LEU A 124 10.40 -8.94 -6.84
N MET A 125 10.89 -7.76 -7.16
CA MET A 125 11.22 -7.42 -8.55
C MET A 125 12.31 -8.32 -9.13
N PHE A 126 13.35 -8.64 -8.37
CA PHE A 126 14.38 -9.57 -8.82
C PHE A 126 13.84 -10.99 -9.06
N SER A 127 12.90 -11.45 -8.26
CA SER A 127 12.31 -12.79 -8.41
C SER A 127 11.25 -12.87 -9.51
N GLU A 128 10.51 -11.80 -9.77
CA GLU A 128 9.33 -11.81 -10.64
C GLU A 128 9.55 -11.13 -12.00
N ALA A 129 10.67 -10.44 -12.18
CA ALA A 129 10.92 -9.64 -13.40
C ALA A 129 10.81 -10.43 -14.70
N GLN A 130 11.20 -11.70 -14.69
CA GLN A 130 11.11 -12.56 -15.89
C GLN A 130 9.67 -13.02 -16.19
N ASN A 131 8.85 -13.15 -15.12
CA ASN A 131 7.47 -13.62 -15.23
C ASN A 131 6.51 -12.48 -15.59
N PHE A 132 6.85 -11.24 -15.20
CA PHE A 132 6.01 -10.06 -15.40
C PHE A 132 6.80 -8.92 -16.04
N PRO A 133 7.06 -8.96 -17.37
CA PRO A 133 7.86 -7.95 -18.06
C PRO A 133 7.33 -6.53 -17.93
N GLU A 134 6.01 -6.35 -17.87
CA GLU A 134 5.37 -5.04 -17.74
C GLU A 134 5.75 -4.35 -16.42
N ILE A 135 5.66 -5.06 -15.28
CA ILE A 135 6.06 -4.49 -13.99
C ILE A 135 7.57 -4.29 -13.88
N ALA A 136 8.36 -5.15 -14.53
CA ALA A 136 9.81 -5.01 -14.60
C ALA A 136 10.22 -3.75 -15.38
N GLN A 137 9.59 -3.51 -16.53
CA GLN A 137 9.83 -2.33 -17.35
C GLN A 137 9.43 -1.05 -16.61
N PHE A 138 8.28 -1.06 -15.95
CA PHE A 138 7.83 0.04 -15.10
C PHE A 138 8.86 0.36 -14.00
N TYR A 139 9.32 -0.67 -13.28
CA TYR A 139 10.31 -0.51 -12.20
C TYR A 139 11.65 0.05 -12.74
N GLN A 140 12.09 -0.44 -13.88
CA GLN A 140 13.29 0.08 -14.54
C GLN A 140 13.15 1.57 -14.87
N GLN A 141 12.02 1.98 -15.44
CA GLN A 141 11.80 3.36 -15.85
C GLN A 141 11.64 4.31 -14.68
N GLU A 142 10.79 3.98 -13.72
CA GLU A 142 10.43 4.89 -12.64
C GLU A 142 11.35 4.82 -11.42
N VAL A 143 12.03 3.71 -11.20
CA VAL A 143 12.94 3.56 -10.05
C VAL A 143 14.40 3.65 -10.48
N ILE A 144 14.85 2.79 -11.40
CA ILE A 144 16.28 2.69 -11.73
C ILE A 144 16.75 3.89 -12.54
N LEU A 145 16.00 4.28 -13.58
CA LEU A 145 16.41 5.40 -14.44
C LEU A 145 16.16 6.76 -13.79
N ALA A 146 15.09 6.91 -13.03
CA ALA A 146 14.82 8.15 -12.29
C ALA A 146 15.87 8.43 -11.19
N GLY A 147 16.43 7.40 -10.58
CA GLY A 147 17.51 7.53 -9.60
C GLY A 147 18.88 7.93 -10.19
N ARG A 148 18.99 8.07 -11.52
CA ARG A 148 20.21 8.53 -12.22
C ARG A 148 20.19 10.01 -12.56
N ALA A 149 19.03 10.65 -12.44
CA ALA A 149 18.90 12.08 -12.69
C ALA A 149 19.34 12.87 -11.45
#